data_2f4f09cbdfad5175c27e855ab45ad5c8
#
_entry.id   2f4f09cbdfad5175c27e855ab45ad5c8
#
_cell.length_a   1.000
_cell.length_b   1.000
_cell.length_c   1.000
_cell.angle_alpha   90.00
_cell.angle_beta   90.00
_cell.angle_gamma   90.00
#
_symmetry.space_group_name_H-M   'P 1'
#
loop_
_entity.id
_entity.type
_entity.pdbx_description
1 polymer ?
#
loop_
_entity_poly.entity_id
_entity_poly.type
_entity_poly.pdbx_seq_one_letter_code
_entity_poly.pdbx_strand_id
1 'polypeptide(L)'
;SKVVPRFNRPYRAIFFIFKEDKMELFEELKWRGLVDNVTSEEVEDVINNGEVTFYIGTDPTADSLHIGHYSSLLMAKRLEKHGHHPIMLVGGATGFIGDPKATGERSMLTPEVLKSNYDALHAQISKLWGFDMVNNLDWTKDITIIDFLRDYGKLFNVNYMLNKETVKKRLD
;
A
#
# COMPACT_ATOMS: atom_id res chain seq x y z
N SER A 1 -54.01 -37.86 35.20
CA SER A 1 -53.87 -37.32 33.85
C SER A 1 -53.55 -35.82 33.95
N LYS A 2 -52.34 -35.44 33.65
CA LYS A 2 -51.94 -34.03 33.58
C LYS A 2 -52.00 -33.59 32.16
N VAL A 3 -52.91 -32.65 31.89
CA VAL A 3 -53.09 -31.98 30.59
C VAL A 3 -51.97 -30.93 30.47
N VAL A 4 -51.10 -31.11 29.48
CA VAL A 4 -50.08 -30.12 29.11
C VAL A 4 -50.68 -29.18 28.07
N PRO A 5 -50.70 -27.86 28.29
CA PRO A 5 -51.22 -26.96 27.26
C PRO A 5 -50.23 -26.86 26.12
N ARG A 6 -50.70 -27.17 24.91
CA ARG A 6 -49.99 -26.89 23.65
C ARG A 6 -49.95 -25.39 23.41
N PHE A 7 -48.80 -24.78 23.58
CA PHE A 7 -48.53 -23.45 23.06
C PHE A 7 -48.27 -23.52 21.53
N ASN A 8 -49.34 -23.32 20.78
CA ASN A 8 -49.24 -23.16 19.33
C ASN A 8 -49.21 -21.65 19.02
N ARG A 9 -48.04 -21.04 19.06
CA ARG A 9 -47.83 -19.70 18.51
C ARG A 9 -46.79 -19.81 17.38
N PRO A 10 -47.18 -19.43 16.15
CA PRO A 10 -46.23 -19.29 15.08
C PRO A 10 -45.31 -18.08 15.44
N TYR A 11 -44.10 -18.33 15.81
CA TYR A 11 -43.09 -17.29 15.82
C TYR A 11 -42.91 -16.87 14.35
N ARG A 12 -43.58 -15.83 13.93
CA ARG A 12 -43.15 -15.06 12.79
C ARG A 12 -41.82 -14.46 13.14
N ALA A 13 -40.73 -15.09 12.69
CA ALA A 13 -39.46 -14.47 12.62
C ALA A 13 -39.61 -13.24 11.73
N ILE A 14 -39.69 -12.08 12.36
CA ILE A 14 -39.58 -10.80 11.67
C ILE A 14 -38.11 -10.72 11.29
N PHE A 15 -37.77 -11.20 10.12
CA PHE A 15 -36.51 -10.83 9.48
C PHE A 15 -36.63 -9.34 9.17
N PHE A 16 -36.12 -8.51 10.07
CA PHE A 16 -35.69 -7.18 9.68
C PHE A 16 -34.55 -7.41 8.67
N ILE A 17 -34.88 -7.33 7.40
CA ILE A 17 -33.90 -7.09 6.36
C ILE A 17 -33.46 -5.64 6.63
N PHE A 18 -32.48 -5.48 7.51
CA PHE A 18 -31.64 -4.29 7.48
C PHE A 18 -31.01 -4.34 6.10
N LYS A 19 -31.49 -3.51 5.19
CA LYS A 19 -30.70 -3.10 4.06
C LYS A 19 -29.53 -2.39 4.71
N GLU A 20 -28.43 -3.11 4.96
CA GLU A 20 -27.17 -2.49 5.29
C GLU A 20 -26.89 -1.56 4.11
N ASP A 21 -27.08 -0.27 4.32
CA ASP A 21 -26.49 0.72 3.44
C ASP A 21 -24.99 0.48 3.56
N LYS A 22 -24.49 -0.30 2.62
CA LYS A 22 -23.10 -0.73 2.60
C LYS A 22 -22.29 0.54 2.37
N MET A 23 -21.63 1.02 3.42
CA MET A 23 -20.72 2.16 3.34
C MET A 23 -19.80 1.95 2.15
N GLU A 24 -19.64 2.95 1.30
CA GLU A 24 -18.72 2.89 0.19
C GLU A 24 -17.28 2.71 0.68
N LEU A 25 -16.47 2.06 -0.13
CA LEU A 25 -15.11 1.68 0.28
C LEU A 25 -14.29 2.88 0.72
N PHE A 26 -14.32 3.96 -0.04
CA PHE A 26 -13.55 5.17 0.27
C PHE A 26 -14.02 5.84 1.57
N GLU A 27 -15.32 5.87 1.84
CA GLU A 27 -15.87 6.33 3.11
C GLU A 27 -15.44 5.45 4.28
N GLU A 28 -15.43 4.11 4.10
CA GLU A 28 -14.92 3.19 5.11
C GLU A 28 -13.45 3.48 5.43
N LEU A 29 -12.63 3.73 4.40
CA LEU A 29 -11.22 4.06 4.58
C LEU A 29 -11.03 5.38 5.34
N LYS A 30 -11.80 6.41 5.02
CA LYS A 30 -11.81 7.69 5.76
C LYS A 30 -12.22 7.48 7.22
N TRP A 31 -13.31 6.76 7.45
CA TRP A 31 -13.81 6.49 8.79
C TRP A 31 -12.81 5.75 9.67
N ARG A 32 -12.02 4.85 9.07
CA ARG A 32 -10.95 4.11 9.76
C ARG A 32 -9.68 4.95 9.96
N GLY A 33 -9.60 6.16 9.45
CA GLY A 33 -8.39 7.00 9.48
C GLY A 33 -7.26 6.46 8.60
N LEU A 34 -7.59 5.74 7.51
CA LEU A 34 -6.63 5.16 6.58
C LEU A 34 -6.34 6.06 5.37
N VAL A 35 -7.04 7.17 5.24
CA VAL A 35 -6.81 8.18 4.21
C VAL A 35 -6.19 9.41 4.86
N ASP A 36 -4.94 9.68 4.54
CA ASP A 36 -4.22 10.87 5.01
C ASP A 36 -4.27 11.99 3.95
N ASN A 37 -3.98 11.62 2.69
CA ASN A 37 -3.92 12.56 1.59
C ASN A 37 -4.35 11.89 0.28
N VAL A 38 -4.96 12.66 -0.62
CA VAL A 38 -5.32 12.24 -1.98
C VAL A 38 -4.79 13.25 -2.98
N THR A 39 -4.37 12.79 -4.14
CA THR A 39 -3.78 13.63 -5.20
C THR A 39 -4.83 14.30 -6.09
N SER A 40 -6.04 13.75 -6.13
CA SER A 40 -7.15 14.21 -6.97
C SER A 40 -8.48 13.77 -6.34
N GLU A 41 -9.54 14.54 -6.58
CA GLU A 41 -10.92 14.18 -6.18
C GLU A 41 -11.43 12.93 -6.92
N GLU A 42 -10.88 12.61 -8.08
CA GLU A 42 -11.24 11.43 -8.87
C GLU A 42 -10.86 10.11 -8.17
N VAL A 43 -9.93 10.16 -7.20
CA VAL A 43 -9.46 8.97 -6.47
C VAL A 43 -10.62 8.27 -5.75
N GLU A 44 -11.59 9.02 -5.23
CA GLU A 44 -12.77 8.47 -4.56
C GLU A 44 -13.62 7.63 -5.52
N ASP A 45 -13.94 8.17 -6.69
CA ASP A 45 -14.71 7.46 -7.71
C ASP A 45 -13.98 6.21 -8.21
N VAL A 46 -12.68 6.34 -8.45
CA VAL A 46 -11.84 5.21 -8.88
C VAL A 46 -11.80 4.08 -7.85
N ILE A 47 -11.71 4.41 -6.56
CA ILE A 47 -11.69 3.41 -5.48
C ILE A 47 -13.07 2.77 -5.27
N ASN A 48 -14.15 3.54 -5.40
CA ASN A 48 -15.50 3.02 -5.17
C ASN A 48 -16.03 2.22 -6.36
N ASN A 49 -15.76 2.66 -7.59
CA ASN A 49 -16.42 2.18 -8.81
C ASN A 49 -15.48 1.60 -9.85
N GLY A 50 -14.17 1.81 -9.70
CA GLY A 50 -13.16 1.32 -10.63
C GLY A 50 -12.59 -0.04 -10.25
N GLU A 51 -11.78 -0.55 -11.18
CA GLU A 51 -10.91 -1.70 -10.97
C GLU A 51 -9.51 -1.26 -11.40
N VAL A 52 -8.63 -1.03 -10.43
CA VAL A 52 -7.31 -0.44 -10.69
C VAL A 52 -6.18 -1.32 -10.20
N THR A 53 -5.11 -1.33 -10.96
CA THR A 53 -3.82 -1.83 -10.49
C THR A 53 -3.10 -0.70 -9.75
N PHE A 54 -2.66 -0.97 -8.54
CA PHE A 54 -1.91 -0.02 -7.71
C PHE A 54 -0.70 -0.70 -7.08
N TYR A 55 0.26 0.09 -6.63
CA TYR A 55 1.42 -0.48 -5.95
C TYR A 55 1.61 0.09 -4.54
N ILE A 56 2.28 -0.71 -3.71
CA ILE A 56 2.83 -0.30 -2.42
C ILE A 56 4.33 -0.50 -2.46
N GLY A 57 5.08 0.56 -2.16
CA GLY A 57 6.55 0.52 -2.16
C GLY A 57 7.13 0.20 -0.78
N THR A 58 8.20 -0.59 -0.76
CA THR A 58 9.07 -0.77 0.40
C THR A 58 10.52 -0.97 -0.03
N ASP A 59 11.45 -0.41 0.73
CA ASP A 59 12.87 -0.68 0.51
C ASP A 59 13.32 -1.94 1.26
N PRO A 60 14.20 -2.77 0.66
CA PRO A 60 14.70 -4.00 1.26
C PRO A 60 15.81 -3.70 2.28
N THR A 61 15.50 -2.91 3.31
CA THR A 61 16.46 -2.46 4.34
C THR A 61 16.68 -3.50 5.44
N ALA A 62 15.86 -4.54 5.50
CA ALA A 62 15.94 -5.68 6.40
C ALA A 62 15.38 -6.93 5.73
N ASP A 63 15.69 -8.08 6.29
CA ASP A 63 15.27 -9.40 5.80
C ASP A 63 13.85 -9.81 6.25
N SER A 64 13.15 -8.94 6.97
CA SER A 64 11.82 -9.24 7.48
C SER A 64 10.90 -8.03 7.51
N LEU A 65 9.60 -8.31 7.34
CA LEU A 65 8.53 -7.35 7.53
C LEU A 65 8.32 -7.09 9.03
N HIS A 66 7.87 -5.89 9.37
CA HIS A 66 7.46 -5.52 10.71
C HIS A 66 6.02 -4.99 10.71
N ILE A 67 5.49 -4.66 11.89
CA ILE A 67 4.10 -4.24 12.07
C ILE A 67 3.70 -3.01 11.21
N GLY A 68 4.63 -2.10 10.91
CA GLY A 68 4.38 -0.97 10.00
C GLY A 68 4.07 -1.42 8.58
N HIS A 69 4.82 -2.40 8.06
CA HIS A 69 4.52 -3.01 6.75
C HIS A 69 3.18 -3.75 6.77
N TYR A 70 2.86 -4.44 7.87
CA TYR A 70 1.60 -5.14 8.02
C TYR A 70 0.40 -4.22 7.84
N SER A 71 0.43 -3.02 8.42
CA SER A 71 -0.63 -2.02 8.27
C SER A 71 -0.88 -1.64 6.81
N SER A 72 0.19 -1.35 6.06
CA SER A 72 0.10 -0.98 4.64
C SER A 72 -0.38 -2.16 3.77
N LEU A 73 0.13 -3.37 4.02
CA LEU A 73 -0.28 -4.57 3.31
C LEU A 73 -1.73 -4.98 3.61
N LEU A 74 -2.19 -4.73 4.85
CA LEU A 74 -3.59 -4.94 5.21
C LEU A 74 -4.52 -3.98 4.46
N MET A 75 -4.08 -2.74 4.26
CA MET A 75 -4.80 -1.77 3.42
C MET A 75 -4.90 -2.27 1.98
N ALA A 76 -3.79 -2.75 1.39
CA ALA A 76 -3.80 -3.33 0.05
C ALA A 76 -4.73 -4.54 -0.05
N LYS A 77 -4.71 -5.42 0.95
CA LYS A 77 -5.60 -6.59 0.99
C LYS A 77 -7.08 -6.21 1.08
N ARG A 78 -7.37 -5.07 1.70
CA ARG A 78 -8.73 -4.51 1.75
C ARG A 78 -9.17 -4.02 0.38
N LEU A 79 -8.33 -3.28 -0.33
CA LEU A 79 -8.59 -2.84 -1.71
C LEU A 79 -8.73 -4.05 -2.65
N GLU A 80 -7.86 -5.05 -2.54
CA GLU A 80 -7.94 -6.29 -3.33
C GLU A 80 -9.29 -6.99 -3.16
N LYS A 81 -9.82 -7.07 -1.95
CA LYS A 81 -11.15 -7.65 -1.68
C LYS A 81 -12.30 -6.90 -2.33
N HIS A 82 -12.08 -5.70 -2.79
CA HIS A 82 -13.03 -4.87 -3.52
C HIS A 82 -12.76 -4.82 -5.02
N GLY A 83 -11.88 -5.69 -5.53
CA GLY A 83 -11.64 -5.87 -6.95
C GLY A 83 -10.42 -5.14 -7.50
N HIS A 84 -9.64 -4.45 -6.66
CA HIS A 84 -8.39 -3.79 -7.10
C HIS A 84 -7.21 -4.76 -7.11
N HIS A 85 -6.16 -4.45 -7.88
CA HIS A 85 -5.00 -5.32 -8.06
C HIS A 85 -3.74 -4.73 -7.40
N PRO A 86 -3.34 -5.19 -6.20
CA PRO A 86 -2.13 -4.73 -5.54
C PRO A 86 -0.87 -5.35 -6.15
N ILE A 87 0.14 -4.50 -6.36
CA ILE A 87 1.51 -4.91 -6.69
C ILE A 87 2.42 -4.45 -5.56
N MET A 88 3.26 -5.35 -5.06
CA MET A 88 4.31 -4.98 -4.12
C MET A 88 5.57 -4.55 -4.86
N LEU A 89 5.90 -3.26 -4.78
CA LEU A 89 7.11 -2.69 -5.35
C LEU A 89 8.24 -2.73 -4.33
N VAL A 90 9.29 -3.47 -4.64
CA VAL A 90 10.50 -3.45 -3.81
C VAL A 90 11.51 -2.47 -4.40
N GLY A 91 12.01 -1.59 -3.54
CA GLY A 91 12.96 -0.54 -3.89
C GLY A 91 14.41 -1.05 -4.00
N GLY A 92 14.70 -2.00 -4.91
CA GLY A 92 16.06 -2.47 -5.11
C GLY A 92 17.01 -1.37 -5.57
N ALA A 93 16.56 -0.46 -6.46
CA ALA A 93 17.35 0.69 -6.89
C ALA A 93 17.41 1.77 -5.80
N THR A 94 16.29 2.11 -5.19
CA THR A 94 16.21 3.14 -4.14
C THR A 94 16.94 2.72 -2.86
N GLY A 95 16.96 1.42 -2.56
CA GLY A 95 17.73 0.86 -1.44
C GLY A 95 19.24 1.06 -1.55
N PHE A 96 19.79 1.20 -2.77
CA PHE A 96 21.18 1.57 -2.99
C PHE A 96 21.47 3.04 -2.66
N ILE A 97 20.49 3.93 -2.90
CA ILE A 97 20.67 5.36 -2.68
C ILE A 97 20.62 5.66 -1.18
N GLY A 98 19.77 4.95 -0.47
CA GLY A 98 19.49 5.20 0.95
C GLY A 98 18.74 6.51 1.18
N ASP A 99 17.64 6.47 1.89
CA ASP A 99 16.92 7.68 2.26
C ASP A 99 17.65 8.36 3.44
N PRO A 100 18.15 9.61 3.31
CA PRO A 100 18.88 10.26 4.38
C PRO A 100 17.95 10.47 5.58
N LYS A 101 18.45 10.12 6.77
CA LYS A 101 17.75 10.43 8.03
C LYS A 101 17.98 11.91 8.38
N ALA A 102 17.06 12.48 9.14
CA ALA A 102 17.22 13.85 9.64
C ALA A 102 18.50 14.05 10.50
N THR A 103 19.09 12.99 11.03
CA THR A 103 20.24 13.00 11.93
C THR A 103 21.54 12.43 11.34
N GLY A 104 21.60 12.14 10.02
CA GLY A 104 22.82 11.62 9.39
C GLY A 104 22.54 10.75 8.17
N GLU A 105 23.59 10.35 7.47
CA GLU A 105 23.51 9.43 6.35
C GLU A 105 23.21 8.00 6.86
N ARG A 106 22.38 7.29 6.11
CA ARG A 106 22.14 5.86 6.31
C ARG A 106 23.36 5.11 5.79
N SER A 107 23.90 4.16 6.57
CA SER A 107 24.92 3.25 6.04
C SER A 107 24.37 2.52 4.82
N MET A 108 25.08 2.64 3.69
CA MET A 108 24.70 1.97 2.45
C MET A 108 24.82 0.46 2.62
N LEU A 109 23.79 -0.25 2.17
CA LEU A 109 23.81 -1.71 2.13
C LEU A 109 24.57 -2.18 0.89
N THR A 110 25.26 -3.32 1.01
CA THR A 110 25.93 -3.92 -0.15
C THR A 110 24.88 -4.57 -1.09
N PRO A 111 25.23 -4.76 -2.39
CA PRO A 111 24.34 -5.44 -3.33
C PRO A 111 23.89 -6.81 -2.86
N GLU A 112 24.78 -7.57 -2.22
CA GLU A 112 24.52 -8.93 -1.71
C GLU A 112 23.50 -8.89 -0.56
N VAL A 113 23.62 -7.93 0.34
CA VAL A 113 22.69 -7.75 1.46
C VAL A 113 21.31 -7.33 0.93
N LEU A 114 21.27 -6.37 0.00
CA LEU A 114 20.01 -5.94 -0.61
C LEU A 114 19.31 -7.09 -1.33
N LYS A 115 20.07 -7.91 -2.07
CA LYS A 115 19.52 -9.09 -2.72
C LYS A 115 18.99 -10.11 -1.71
N SER A 116 19.74 -10.41 -0.66
CA SER A 116 19.31 -11.33 0.39
C SER A 116 18.03 -10.86 1.07
N ASN A 117 17.95 -9.57 1.39
CA ASN A 117 16.76 -8.97 1.99
C ASN A 117 15.57 -9.03 1.03
N TYR A 118 15.79 -8.73 -0.27
CA TYR A 118 14.75 -8.87 -1.28
C TYR A 118 14.18 -10.27 -1.33
N ASP A 119 15.05 -11.29 -1.41
CA ASP A 119 14.65 -12.70 -1.49
C ASP A 119 13.83 -13.11 -0.23
N ALA A 120 14.23 -12.63 0.94
CA ALA A 120 13.51 -12.89 2.19
C ALA A 120 12.15 -12.20 2.25
N LEU A 121 12.06 -10.93 1.83
CA LEU A 121 10.79 -10.19 1.75
C LEU A 121 9.87 -10.82 0.71
N HIS A 122 10.41 -11.22 -0.44
CA HIS A 122 9.64 -11.90 -1.48
C HIS A 122 8.98 -13.18 -0.94
N ALA A 123 9.74 -14.01 -0.25
CA ALA A 123 9.21 -15.24 0.35
C ALA A 123 8.10 -14.95 1.37
N GLN A 124 8.26 -13.93 2.21
CA GLN A 124 7.25 -13.56 3.21
C GLN A 124 5.98 -13.00 2.57
N ILE A 125 6.11 -12.07 1.61
CA ILE A 125 4.96 -11.43 0.96
C ILE A 125 4.18 -12.44 0.14
N SER A 126 4.85 -13.26 -0.65
CA SER A 126 4.19 -14.31 -1.44
C SER A 126 3.44 -15.30 -0.56
N LYS A 127 4.04 -15.72 0.57
CA LYS A 127 3.43 -16.68 1.49
C LYS A 127 2.25 -16.11 2.27
N LEU A 128 2.34 -14.85 2.73
CA LEU A 128 1.36 -14.28 3.65
C LEU A 128 0.24 -13.53 2.94
N TRP A 129 0.54 -12.91 1.79
CA TRP A 129 -0.37 -11.99 1.11
C TRP A 129 -0.75 -12.45 -0.30
N GLY A 130 0.13 -13.16 -0.98
CA GLY A 130 -0.09 -13.63 -2.35
C GLY A 130 -0.05 -12.51 -3.39
N PHE A 131 0.58 -11.38 -3.07
CA PHE A 131 0.70 -10.25 -4.00
C PHE A 131 1.80 -10.48 -5.01
N ASP A 132 1.58 -9.99 -6.23
CA ASP A 132 2.63 -9.86 -7.23
C ASP A 132 3.71 -8.90 -6.74
N MET A 133 4.96 -9.21 -7.05
CA MET A 133 6.09 -8.39 -6.65
C MET A 133 6.91 -7.96 -7.85
N VAL A 134 7.34 -6.73 -7.82
CA VAL A 134 8.26 -6.14 -8.81
C VAL A 134 9.42 -5.44 -8.10
N ASN A 135 10.57 -5.39 -8.76
CA ASN A 135 11.75 -4.72 -8.26
C ASN A 135 12.11 -3.55 -9.18
N ASN A 136 12.15 -2.33 -8.65
CA ASN A 136 12.48 -1.17 -9.47
C ASN A 136 13.90 -1.21 -10.05
N LEU A 137 14.80 -1.99 -9.50
CA LEU A 137 16.13 -2.20 -10.06
C LEU A 137 16.08 -2.83 -11.46
N ASP A 138 15.07 -3.68 -11.74
CA ASP A 138 14.99 -4.42 -13.00
C ASP A 138 14.88 -3.50 -14.23
N TRP A 139 14.25 -2.34 -14.07
CA TRP A 139 14.10 -1.36 -15.16
C TRP A 139 14.96 -0.11 -15.01
N THR A 140 15.54 0.15 -13.82
CA THR A 140 16.35 1.36 -13.61
C THR A 140 17.82 1.14 -13.85
N LYS A 141 18.34 -0.08 -13.66
CA LYS A 141 19.77 -0.40 -13.74
C LYS A 141 20.41 -0.07 -15.08
N ASP A 142 19.63 -0.12 -16.17
CA ASP A 142 20.10 0.07 -17.53
C ASP A 142 19.87 1.52 -18.04
N ILE A 143 19.23 2.38 -17.22
CA ILE A 143 18.98 3.78 -17.58
C ILE A 143 20.27 4.57 -17.35
N THR A 144 20.83 5.11 -18.43
CA THR A 144 21.98 6.02 -18.31
C THR A 144 21.55 7.37 -17.74
N ILE A 145 22.49 8.12 -17.15
CA ILE A 145 22.20 9.47 -16.64
C ILE A 145 21.70 10.41 -17.72
N ILE A 146 22.18 10.25 -18.96
CA ILE A 146 21.75 11.07 -20.10
C ILE A 146 20.29 10.73 -20.46
N ASP A 147 19.96 9.45 -20.51
CA ASP A 147 18.57 9.01 -20.76
C ASP A 147 17.64 9.48 -19.66
N PHE A 148 18.07 9.36 -18.40
CA PHE A 148 17.30 9.86 -17.27
C PHE A 148 17.03 11.36 -17.37
N LEU A 149 18.05 12.17 -17.61
CA LEU A 149 17.88 13.63 -17.73
C LEU A 149 17.03 14.02 -18.93
N ARG A 150 17.20 13.34 -20.07
CA ARG A 150 16.45 13.61 -21.30
C ARG A 150 14.96 13.23 -21.15
N ASP A 151 14.66 12.06 -20.60
CA ASP A 151 13.32 11.47 -20.67
C ASP A 151 12.52 11.72 -19.40
N TYR A 152 13.15 11.68 -18.24
CA TYR A 152 12.51 11.80 -16.92
C TYR A 152 12.81 13.15 -16.24
N GLY A 153 14.03 13.64 -16.30
CA GLY A 153 14.46 14.85 -15.57
C GLY A 153 13.59 16.06 -15.85
N LYS A 154 13.15 16.24 -17.09
CA LYS A 154 12.25 17.34 -17.52
C LYS A 154 10.84 17.28 -16.89
N LEU A 155 10.43 16.14 -16.33
CA LEU A 155 9.11 15.97 -15.72
C LEU A 155 9.09 16.42 -14.25
N PHE A 156 10.27 16.64 -13.65
CA PHE A 156 10.37 17.06 -12.25
C PHE A 156 10.26 18.59 -12.14
N ASN A 157 9.26 19.06 -11.43
CA ASN A 157 9.12 20.46 -11.09
C ASN A 157 9.88 20.77 -9.79
N VAL A 158 10.95 21.56 -9.89
CA VAL A 158 11.83 21.89 -8.76
C VAL A 158 11.04 22.60 -7.65
N ASN A 159 10.17 23.56 -7.97
CA ASN A 159 9.39 24.27 -6.98
C ASN A 159 8.43 23.34 -6.23
N TYR A 160 7.81 22.38 -6.94
CA TYR A 160 6.98 21.36 -6.31
C TYR A 160 7.80 20.47 -5.37
N MET A 161 9.01 20.07 -5.77
CA MET A 161 9.91 19.26 -4.95
C MET A 161 10.34 20.00 -3.68
N LEU A 162 10.76 21.26 -3.80
CA LEU A 162 11.18 22.11 -2.70
C LEU A 162 10.05 22.39 -1.69
N ASN A 163 8.81 22.37 -2.13
CA ASN A 163 7.64 22.60 -1.26
C ASN A 163 7.23 21.38 -0.44
N LYS A 164 7.77 20.20 -0.69
CA LYS A 164 7.48 19.02 0.14
C LYS A 164 8.09 19.19 1.53
N GLU A 165 7.31 18.89 2.57
CA GLU A 165 7.77 19.02 3.97
C GLU A 165 9.06 18.26 4.27
N THR A 166 9.20 17.05 3.69
CA THR A 166 10.39 16.22 3.84
C THR A 166 11.65 16.87 3.24
N VAL A 167 11.49 17.70 2.20
CA VAL A 167 12.59 18.45 1.59
C VAL A 167 12.86 19.74 2.37
N LYS A 168 11.82 20.48 2.75
CA LYS A 168 11.97 21.70 3.56
C LYS A 168 12.76 21.46 4.86
N LYS A 169 12.45 20.37 5.56
CA LYS A 169 13.18 19.98 6.81
C LYS A 169 14.68 19.69 6.62
N ARG A 170 15.16 19.65 5.39
CA ARG A 170 16.59 19.41 5.06
C ARG A 170 17.29 20.67 4.55
N LEU A 171 16.53 21.70 4.23
CA LEU A 171 17.05 23.00 3.75
C LEU A 171 17.26 23.97 4.92
N ASP A 172 16.62 23.71 6.06
CA ASP A 172 16.80 24.43 7.34
C ASP A 172 17.98 23.83 8.16
#